data_bd7a6739a57588228e9c46aaf6068519
#
_entry.id   bd7a6739a57588228e9c46aaf6068519
#
_cell.length_a   1.000
_cell.length_b   1.000
_cell.length_c   1.000
_cell.angle_alpha   90.00
_cell.angle_beta   90.00
_cell.angle_gamma   90.00
#
_symmetry.space_group_name_H-M   'P 1'
#
loop_
_entity.id
_entity.type
_entity.pdbx_description
1 polymer ?
#
loop_
_entity_poly.entity_id
_entity_poly.type
_entity_poly.pdbx_seq_one_letter_code
_entity_poly.pdbx_strand_id
1 'polypeptide(L)'
;DYRIRDPKKVVDEIEKLVKEHDVGFFILADEEPTIHRRKFIQFCEALIERKLDVLWGINTRVTDILRDEKLLPLFRKAGLIHVSLGTEAAAQLKLDRFNKETTIAQNKRAIQLLKDAGIVTEAQFIVGLENETAETLEETYQMARDWNPDMANWAMYTPWPFSDLFQELGDKVE
;
A
#
# COMPACT_ATOMS: atom_id res chain seq x y z
N ASP A 1 6.48 -1.80 -19.57
CA ASP A 1 7.12 -0.46 -19.43
C ASP A 1 6.19 0.45 -18.61
N TYR A 2 6.69 0.97 -17.48
CA TYR A 2 5.98 1.95 -16.67
C TYR A 2 5.90 3.29 -17.41
N ARG A 3 4.69 3.78 -17.62
CA ARG A 3 4.44 5.10 -18.19
C ARG A 3 4.04 6.06 -17.07
N ILE A 4 4.81 7.13 -16.90
CA ILE A 4 4.57 8.10 -15.83
C ILE A 4 4.04 9.38 -16.44
N ARG A 5 2.96 9.85 -15.89
CA ARG A 5 2.39 11.16 -16.20
C ARG A 5 3.23 12.28 -15.60
N ASP A 6 3.17 13.45 -16.20
CA ASP A 6 3.79 14.63 -15.61
C ASP A 6 3.08 15.01 -14.30
N PRO A 7 3.79 15.08 -13.16
CA PRO A 7 3.18 15.37 -11.86
C PRO A 7 2.40 16.68 -11.83
N LYS A 8 2.86 17.73 -12.52
CA LYS A 8 2.17 19.03 -12.55
C LYS A 8 0.83 18.91 -13.27
N LYS A 9 0.77 18.17 -14.38
CA LYS A 9 -0.49 17.92 -15.10
C LYS A 9 -1.49 17.11 -14.28
N VAL A 10 -1.00 16.17 -13.49
CA VAL A 10 -1.86 15.40 -12.56
C VAL A 10 -2.43 16.34 -11.49
N VAL A 11 -1.61 17.22 -10.94
CA VAL A 11 -2.06 18.21 -9.95
C VAL A 11 -3.03 19.23 -10.55
N ASP A 12 -2.85 19.63 -11.82
CA ASP A 12 -3.81 20.50 -12.54
C ASP A 12 -5.20 19.84 -12.61
N GLU A 13 -5.27 18.53 -12.88
CA GLU A 13 -6.53 17.78 -12.89
C GLU A 13 -7.15 17.67 -11.50
N ILE A 14 -6.34 17.41 -10.47
CA ILE A 14 -6.81 17.37 -9.07
C ILE A 14 -7.36 18.74 -8.65
N GLU A 15 -6.65 19.82 -8.97
CA GLU A 15 -7.10 21.18 -8.67
C GLU A 15 -8.47 21.49 -9.31
N LYS A 16 -8.66 21.03 -10.55
CA LYS A 16 -9.95 21.15 -11.24
C LYS A 16 -11.06 20.36 -10.50
N LEU A 17 -10.78 19.11 -10.09
CA LEU A 17 -11.74 18.30 -9.34
C LEU A 17 -12.12 18.96 -8.00
N VAL A 18 -11.14 19.48 -7.28
CA VAL A 18 -11.38 20.20 -6.02
C VAL A 18 -12.25 21.43 -6.24
N LYS A 19 -11.92 22.27 -7.26
CA LYS A 19 -12.63 23.54 -7.49
C LYS A 19 -14.02 23.39 -8.11
N GLU A 20 -14.18 22.45 -9.04
CA GLU A 20 -15.42 22.28 -9.81
C GLU A 20 -16.39 21.27 -9.18
N HIS A 21 -15.87 20.31 -8.38
CA HIS A 21 -16.65 19.18 -7.86
C HIS A 21 -16.56 19.01 -6.34
N ASP A 22 -15.92 19.94 -5.64
CA ASP A 22 -15.77 19.92 -4.17
C ASP A 22 -15.17 18.60 -3.63
N VAL A 23 -14.18 18.06 -4.35
CA VAL A 23 -13.51 16.82 -3.97
C VAL A 23 -12.55 17.09 -2.82
N GLY A 24 -12.86 16.59 -1.63
CA GLY A 24 -12.01 16.71 -0.43
C GLY A 24 -11.08 15.51 -0.20
N PHE A 25 -11.33 14.37 -0.87
CA PHE A 25 -10.51 13.16 -0.76
C PHE A 25 -10.47 12.39 -2.07
N PHE A 26 -9.31 11.80 -2.39
CA PHE A 26 -9.15 10.86 -3.50
C PHE A 26 -8.15 9.75 -3.19
N ILE A 27 -8.23 8.65 -3.91
CA ILE A 27 -7.20 7.59 -3.92
C ILE A 27 -6.53 7.59 -5.28
N LEU A 28 -5.19 7.61 -5.31
CA LEU A 28 -4.45 7.37 -6.55
C LEU A 28 -4.64 5.90 -6.95
N ALA A 29 -5.29 5.68 -8.07
CA ALA A 29 -5.56 4.34 -8.62
C ALA A 29 -4.34 3.72 -9.33
N ASP A 30 -3.15 4.19 -9.04
CA ASP A 30 -1.88 3.61 -9.48
C ASP A 30 -1.51 2.46 -8.54
N GLU A 31 -1.06 1.33 -9.08
CA GLU A 31 -0.65 0.17 -8.28
C GLU A 31 0.59 0.48 -7.42
N GLU A 32 1.52 1.28 -7.95
CA GLU A 32 2.77 1.63 -7.26
C GLU A 32 3.19 3.08 -7.54
N PRO A 33 2.49 4.08 -7.03
CA PRO A 33 2.77 5.48 -7.31
C PRO A 33 4.14 5.95 -6.80
N THR A 34 4.70 5.23 -5.81
CA THR A 34 6.01 5.52 -5.19
C THR A 34 7.21 4.95 -5.93
N ILE A 35 7.01 4.09 -6.95
CA ILE A 35 8.09 3.42 -7.71
C ILE A 35 9.07 4.43 -8.31
N HIS A 36 8.57 5.54 -8.83
CA HIS A 36 9.39 6.63 -9.33
C HIS A 36 9.52 7.75 -8.29
N ARG A 37 10.33 7.49 -7.27
CA ARG A 37 10.58 8.36 -6.12
C ARG A 37 10.64 9.85 -6.47
N ARG A 38 11.46 10.23 -7.48
CA ARG A 38 11.60 11.64 -7.88
C ARG A 38 10.29 12.26 -8.37
N LYS A 39 9.51 11.53 -9.15
CA LYS A 39 8.22 12.01 -9.66
C LYS A 39 7.16 12.10 -8.56
N PHE A 40 7.18 11.16 -7.63
CA PHE A 40 6.30 11.19 -6.47
C PHE A 40 6.60 12.39 -5.55
N ILE A 41 7.88 12.70 -5.31
CA ILE A 41 8.28 13.91 -4.59
C ILE A 41 7.78 15.18 -5.32
N GLN A 42 7.99 15.28 -6.63
CA GLN A 42 7.51 16.41 -7.44
C GLN A 42 5.98 16.55 -7.39
N PHE A 43 5.24 15.46 -7.33
CA PHE A 43 3.79 15.46 -7.15
C PHE A 43 3.40 16.07 -5.78
N CYS A 44 4.02 15.60 -4.71
CA CYS A 44 3.78 16.14 -3.36
C CYS A 44 4.14 17.62 -3.26
N GLU A 45 5.29 18.03 -3.81
CA GLU A 45 5.71 19.43 -3.83
C GLU A 45 4.72 20.31 -4.61
N ALA A 46 4.21 19.82 -5.74
CA ALA A 46 3.23 20.56 -6.55
C ALA A 46 1.89 20.73 -5.82
N LEU A 47 1.41 19.72 -5.08
CA LEU A 47 0.21 19.86 -4.23
C LEU A 47 0.41 20.94 -3.15
N ILE A 48 1.56 20.94 -2.49
CA ILE A 48 1.89 21.91 -1.44
C ILE A 48 1.99 23.33 -2.04
N GLU A 49 2.65 23.48 -3.20
CA GLU A 49 2.79 24.76 -3.89
C GLU A 49 1.44 25.37 -4.26
N ARG A 50 0.50 24.54 -4.74
CA ARG A 50 -0.88 24.94 -5.08
C ARG A 50 -1.76 25.19 -3.86
N LYS A 51 -1.32 24.84 -2.65
CA LYS A 51 -2.08 24.97 -1.40
C LYS A 51 -3.48 24.36 -1.50
N LEU A 52 -3.59 23.21 -2.16
CA LEU A 52 -4.85 22.49 -2.27
C LEU A 52 -5.20 21.85 -0.91
N ASP A 53 -6.39 22.18 -0.41
CA ASP A 53 -6.95 21.54 0.80
C ASP A 53 -7.63 20.23 0.40
N VAL A 54 -6.81 19.19 0.19
CA VAL A 54 -7.27 17.88 -0.24
C VAL A 54 -6.47 16.80 0.45
N LEU A 55 -7.17 15.76 0.87
CA LEU A 55 -6.57 14.56 1.46
C LEU A 55 -6.54 13.43 0.42
N TRP A 56 -5.61 12.51 0.55
CA TRP A 56 -5.49 11.42 -0.41
C TRP A 56 -4.85 10.17 0.18
N GLY A 57 -5.05 9.05 -0.54
CA GLY A 57 -4.52 7.74 -0.20
C GLY A 57 -3.81 7.07 -1.37
N ILE A 58 -2.98 6.07 -1.06
CA ILE A 58 -2.23 5.25 -2.02
C ILE A 58 -2.16 3.79 -1.59
N ASN A 59 -1.89 2.93 -2.59
CA ASN A 59 -1.31 1.62 -2.37
C ASN A 59 0.20 1.72 -2.54
N THR A 60 0.99 1.02 -1.73
CA THR A 60 2.45 1.00 -1.88
C THR A 60 3.10 -0.20 -1.19
N ARG A 61 4.40 -0.38 -1.43
CA ARG A 61 5.20 -1.44 -0.85
C ARG A 61 5.84 -1.02 0.48
N VAL A 62 6.07 -2.00 1.34
CA VAL A 62 6.84 -1.85 2.59
C VAL A 62 8.22 -1.26 2.33
N THR A 63 8.92 -1.77 1.29
CA THR A 63 10.26 -1.30 0.90
C THR A 63 10.30 0.18 0.56
N ASP A 64 9.24 0.71 -0.06
CA ASP A 64 9.16 2.11 -0.44
C ASP A 64 8.95 3.02 0.77
N ILE A 65 8.14 2.60 1.74
CA ILE A 65 7.96 3.34 3.01
C ILE A 65 9.28 3.38 3.79
N LEU A 66 9.98 2.26 3.89
CA LEU A 66 11.28 2.19 4.55
C LEU A 66 12.33 3.06 3.86
N ARG A 67 12.40 3.01 2.52
CA ARG A 67 13.29 3.85 1.71
C ARG A 67 13.05 5.34 1.93
N ASP A 68 11.78 5.72 2.08
CA ASP A 68 11.34 7.11 2.11
C ASP A 68 10.96 7.60 3.52
N GLU A 69 11.43 6.92 4.58
CA GLU A 69 11.17 7.25 5.99
C GLU A 69 11.30 8.76 6.26
N LYS A 70 12.39 9.39 5.79
CA LYS A 70 12.66 10.82 6.00
C LYS A 70 11.74 11.76 5.20
N LEU A 71 11.00 11.23 4.23
CA LEU A 71 10.09 11.99 3.37
C LEU A 71 8.62 11.89 3.83
N LEU A 72 8.30 11.02 4.77
CA LEU A 72 6.92 10.86 5.27
C LEU A 72 6.32 12.19 5.77
N PRO A 73 7.06 13.08 6.47
CA PRO A 73 6.53 14.39 6.84
C PRO A 73 6.17 15.27 5.62
N LEU A 74 6.93 15.19 4.52
CA LEU A 74 6.61 15.87 3.27
C LEU A 74 5.33 15.31 2.65
N PHE A 75 5.20 13.99 2.59
CA PHE A 75 4.01 13.32 2.05
C PHE A 75 2.76 13.65 2.88
N ARG A 76 2.88 13.63 4.21
CA ARG A 76 1.80 14.04 5.11
C ARG A 76 1.40 15.50 4.92
N LYS A 77 2.37 16.40 4.75
CA LYS A 77 2.13 17.83 4.46
C LYS A 77 1.43 18.03 3.11
N ALA A 78 1.70 17.18 2.14
CA ALA A 78 1.03 17.19 0.83
C ALA A 78 -0.42 16.66 0.87
N GLY A 79 -0.88 16.16 2.03
CA GLY A 79 -2.23 15.63 2.21
C GLY A 79 -2.34 14.10 2.22
N LEU A 80 -1.23 13.36 2.16
CA LEU A 80 -1.28 11.90 2.31
C LEU A 80 -1.77 11.52 3.70
N ILE A 81 -2.93 10.89 3.78
CA ILE A 81 -3.55 10.49 5.04
C ILE A 81 -3.76 8.98 5.15
N HIS A 82 -3.77 8.26 4.05
CA HIS A 82 -4.05 6.82 4.02
C HIS A 82 -3.05 6.09 3.13
N VAL A 83 -2.51 4.98 3.66
CA VAL A 83 -1.64 4.07 2.93
C VAL A 83 -2.16 2.64 3.08
N SER A 84 -2.54 2.03 1.96
CA SER A 84 -2.76 0.60 1.88
C SER A 84 -1.44 -0.09 1.58
N LEU A 85 -0.95 -0.86 2.56
CA LEU A 85 0.40 -1.41 2.60
C LEU A 85 0.39 -2.91 2.31
N GLY A 86 1.06 -3.33 1.24
CA GLY A 86 1.21 -4.73 0.89
C GLY A 86 2.14 -5.46 1.88
N THR A 87 1.60 -5.89 3.01
CA THR A 87 2.32 -6.70 4.02
C THR A 87 2.26 -8.18 3.71
N GLU A 88 1.20 -8.62 3.01
CA GLU A 88 0.87 -9.95 2.48
C GLU A 88 0.77 -11.03 3.56
N ALA A 89 1.76 -11.16 4.44
CA ALA A 89 1.78 -12.20 5.45
C ALA A 89 2.51 -11.78 6.71
N ALA A 90 2.14 -12.42 7.81
CA ALA A 90 2.79 -12.29 9.09
C ALA A 90 3.73 -13.48 9.42
N ALA A 91 3.97 -14.39 8.47
CA ALA A 91 4.93 -15.48 8.59
C ALA A 91 6.01 -15.38 7.50
N GLN A 92 7.30 -15.49 7.87
CA GLN A 92 8.41 -15.35 6.92
C GLN A 92 8.33 -16.36 5.78
N LEU A 93 7.98 -17.60 6.05
CA LEU A 93 7.80 -18.64 5.02
C LEU A 93 6.76 -18.26 3.96
N LYS A 94 5.71 -17.52 4.35
CA LYS A 94 4.69 -17.03 3.39
C LYS A 94 5.22 -15.88 2.57
N LEU A 95 5.98 -14.94 3.18
CA LEU A 95 6.64 -13.85 2.47
C LEU A 95 7.62 -14.39 1.41
N ASP A 96 8.40 -15.39 1.78
CA ASP A 96 9.34 -16.07 0.88
C ASP A 96 8.60 -16.74 -0.29
N ARG A 97 7.47 -17.39 -0.02
CA ARG A 97 6.62 -18.02 -1.06
C ARG A 97 6.01 -16.99 -2.03
N PHE A 98 5.65 -15.83 -1.54
CA PHE A 98 5.16 -14.72 -2.38
C PHE A 98 6.29 -13.94 -3.06
N ASN A 99 7.52 -14.42 -2.94
CA ASN A 99 8.71 -13.75 -3.48
C ASN A 99 8.81 -12.27 -3.03
N LYS A 100 8.39 -12.00 -1.77
CA LYS A 100 8.47 -10.68 -1.17
C LYS A 100 9.85 -10.46 -0.57
N GLU A 101 10.53 -9.44 -1.03
CA GLU A 101 11.85 -9.03 -0.55
C GLU A 101 11.79 -8.31 0.81
N THR A 102 10.83 -8.69 1.67
CA THR A 102 10.61 -8.06 2.98
C THR A 102 10.64 -9.08 4.11
N THR A 103 10.97 -8.62 5.30
CA THR A 103 10.91 -9.39 6.53
C THR A 103 9.74 -8.94 7.41
N ILE A 104 9.33 -9.79 8.34
CA ILE A 104 8.33 -9.49 9.37
C ILE A 104 8.69 -8.19 10.13
N ALA A 105 9.97 -8.03 10.49
CA ALA A 105 10.45 -6.83 11.19
C ALA A 105 10.32 -5.56 10.33
N GLN A 106 10.55 -5.67 9.02
CA GLN A 106 10.38 -4.57 8.08
C GLN A 106 8.90 -4.17 7.92
N ASN A 107 7.99 -5.15 7.85
CA ASN A 107 6.55 -4.89 7.81
C ASN A 107 6.09 -4.11 9.06
N LYS A 108 6.46 -4.61 10.25
CA LYS A 108 6.17 -3.93 11.51
C LYS A 108 6.75 -2.51 11.57
N ARG A 109 8.01 -2.34 11.11
CA ARG A 109 8.67 -1.03 11.08
C ARG A 109 7.96 -0.05 10.14
N ALA A 110 7.55 -0.48 8.95
CA ALA A 110 6.84 0.38 8.00
C ALA A 110 5.50 0.87 8.57
N ILE A 111 4.73 -0.01 9.22
CA ILE A 111 3.48 0.36 9.91
C ILE A 111 3.77 1.40 10.99
N GLN A 112 4.80 1.20 11.81
CA GLN A 112 5.15 2.15 12.86
C GLN A 112 5.56 3.51 12.30
N LEU A 113 6.33 3.56 11.20
CA LEU A 113 6.74 4.80 10.54
C LEU A 113 5.55 5.61 10.02
N LEU A 114 4.56 4.95 9.40
CA LEU A 114 3.35 5.60 8.94
C LEU A 114 2.54 6.16 10.10
N LYS A 115 2.39 5.39 11.17
CA LYS A 115 1.71 5.81 12.40
C LYS A 115 2.38 7.02 13.04
N ASP A 116 3.71 7.02 13.15
CA ASP A 116 4.50 8.13 13.70
C ASP A 116 4.36 9.41 12.84
N ALA A 117 4.14 9.24 11.53
CA ALA A 117 3.88 10.34 10.60
C ALA A 117 2.41 10.81 10.61
N GLY A 118 1.52 10.20 11.38
CA GLY A 118 0.09 10.50 11.41
C GLY A 118 -0.65 10.11 10.12
N ILE A 119 -0.22 9.00 9.51
CA ILE A 119 -0.81 8.43 8.29
C ILE A 119 -1.53 7.14 8.67
N VAL A 120 -2.82 7.06 8.37
CA VAL A 120 -3.65 5.85 8.57
C VAL A 120 -3.11 4.71 7.73
N THR A 121 -2.86 3.58 8.37
CA THR A 121 -2.27 2.40 7.74
C THR A 121 -3.30 1.28 7.62
N GLU A 122 -3.55 0.84 6.40
CA GLU A 122 -4.27 -0.39 6.09
C GLU A 122 -3.25 -1.47 5.72
N ALA A 123 -3.06 -2.47 6.60
CA ALA A 123 -2.18 -3.61 6.33
C ALA A 123 -2.96 -4.70 5.59
N GLN A 124 -2.45 -5.12 4.42
CA GLN A 124 -3.09 -6.16 3.60
C GLN A 124 -2.48 -7.53 3.91
N PHE A 125 -3.33 -8.52 4.17
CA PHE A 125 -2.96 -9.90 4.44
C PHE A 125 -3.63 -10.84 3.46
N ILE A 126 -2.92 -11.90 3.06
CA ILE A 126 -3.43 -12.98 2.24
C ILE A 126 -3.57 -14.23 3.10
N VAL A 127 -4.75 -14.85 3.07
CA VAL A 127 -5.07 -16.09 3.79
C VAL A 127 -5.66 -17.13 2.83
N GLY A 128 -5.72 -18.40 3.25
CA GLY A 128 -6.29 -19.47 2.43
C GLY A 128 -5.28 -20.16 1.51
N LEU A 129 -4.00 -20.20 1.89
CA LEU A 129 -3.00 -21.01 1.19
C LEU A 129 -3.24 -22.51 1.47
N GLU A 130 -2.91 -23.38 0.51
CA GLU A 130 -3.15 -24.84 0.58
C GLU A 130 -2.64 -25.54 1.85
N ASN A 131 -1.55 -25.03 2.44
CA ASN A 131 -0.94 -25.58 3.64
C ASN A 131 -1.25 -24.75 4.90
N GLU A 132 -2.25 -23.89 4.86
CA GLU A 132 -2.66 -23.09 6.01
C GLU A 132 -3.51 -23.93 6.96
N THR A 133 -3.25 -23.81 8.25
CA THR A 133 -4.00 -24.49 9.32
C THR A 133 -4.64 -23.42 10.23
N ALA A 134 -5.56 -23.86 11.10
CA ALA A 134 -6.16 -22.98 12.10
C ALA A 134 -5.08 -22.32 12.99
N GLU A 135 -4.04 -23.07 13.34
CA GLU A 135 -2.93 -22.60 14.16
C GLU A 135 -2.14 -21.51 13.44
N THR A 136 -1.78 -21.69 12.14
CA THR A 136 -1.03 -20.71 11.37
C THR A 136 -1.85 -19.46 11.05
N LEU A 137 -3.16 -19.59 10.94
CA LEU A 137 -4.09 -18.45 10.82
C LEU A 137 -4.13 -17.66 12.12
N GLU A 138 -4.24 -18.33 13.27
CA GLU A 138 -4.22 -17.67 14.57
C GLU A 138 -2.89 -16.96 14.82
N GLU A 139 -1.74 -17.57 14.50
CA GLU A 139 -0.43 -16.93 14.58
C GLU A 139 -0.38 -15.66 13.73
N THR A 140 -0.88 -15.72 12.48
CA THR A 140 -0.95 -14.56 11.58
C THR A 140 -1.83 -13.46 12.17
N TYR A 141 -2.98 -13.81 12.74
CA TYR A 141 -3.88 -12.86 13.38
C TYR A 141 -3.23 -12.18 14.60
N GLN A 142 -2.60 -12.96 15.49
CA GLN A 142 -1.93 -12.40 16.67
C GLN A 142 -0.78 -11.48 16.27
N MET A 143 -0.03 -11.82 15.24
CA MET A 143 1.07 -10.98 14.75
C MET A 143 0.56 -9.68 14.10
N ALA A 144 -0.53 -9.75 13.32
CA ALA A 144 -1.19 -8.57 12.78
C ALA A 144 -1.67 -7.63 13.89
N ARG A 145 -2.22 -8.18 14.98
CA ARG A 145 -2.58 -7.40 16.18
C ARG A 145 -1.37 -6.76 16.85
N ASP A 146 -0.26 -7.48 16.95
CA ASP A 146 0.99 -6.96 17.55
C ASP A 146 1.60 -5.82 16.72
N TRP A 147 1.43 -5.84 15.40
CA TRP A 147 1.85 -4.74 14.53
C TRP A 147 0.95 -3.51 14.68
N ASN A 148 -0.30 -3.71 15.11
CA ASN A 148 -1.27 -2.68 15.40
C ASN A 148 -1.46 -1.65 14.27
N PRO A 149 -1.76 -2.07 13.02
CA PRO A 149 -2.19 -1.16 11.98
C PRO A 149 -3.54 -0.55 12.35
N ASP A 150 -3.92 0.57 11.72
CA ASP A 150 -5.24 1.17 11.94
C ASP A 150 -6.35 0.31 11.34
N MET A 151 -6.07 -0.35 10.22
CA MET A 151 -6.96 -1.31 9.56
C MET A 151 -6.17 -2.54 9.09
N ALA A 152 -6.80 -3.71 9.14
CA ALA A 152 -6.29 -4.95 8.57
C ALA A 152 -7.27 -5.48 7.52
N ASN A 153 -6.83 -5.58 6.28
CA ASN A 153 -7.60 -6.14 5.17
C ASN A 153 -7.15 -7.58 4.90
N TRP A 154 -8.11 -8.50 4.89
CA TRP A 154 -7.85 -9.93 4.72
C TRP A 154 -8.44 -10.41 3.39
N ALA A 155 -7.57 -10.75 2.44
CA ALA A 155 -7.95 -11.29 1.15
C ALA A 155 -7.76 -12.81 1.11
N MET A 156 -8.77 -13.53 0.60
CA MET A 156 -8.62 -14.95 0.30
C MET A 156 -7.68 -15.12 -0.89
N TYR A 157 -6.73 -16.06 -0.76
CA TYR A 157 -5.83 -16.42 -1.85
C TYR A 157 -6.64 -17.03 -2.99
N THR A 158 -6.85 -16.24 -4.03
CA THR A 158 -7.65 -16.64 -5.20
C THR A 158 -6.77 -16.57 -6.44
N PRO A 159 -6.53 -17.69 -7.14
CA PRO A 159 -5.76 -17.68 -8.37
C PRO A 159 -6.53 -16.96 -9.48
N TRP A 160 -5.86 -16.05 -10.15
CA TRP A 160 -6.43 -15.34 -11.30
C TRP A 160 -6.42 -16.22 -12.55
N PRO A 161 -7.46 -16.22 -13.40
CA PRO A 161 -7.59 -17.12 -14.56
C PRO A 161 -6.45 -17.08 -15.57
N PHE A 162 -5.62 -16.04 -15.55
CA PHE A 162 -4.47 -15.84 -16.45
C PHE A 162 -3.12 -15.96 -15.74
N SER A 163 -3.10 -16.45 -14.51
CA SER A 163 -1.85 -16.74 -13.79
C SER A 163 -1.40 -18.18 -14.00
N ASP A 164 -0.10 -18.42 -13.90
CA ASP A 164 0.47 -19.77 -13.96
C ASP A 164 -0.14 -20.65 -12.86
N LEU A 165 -0.37 -20.10 -11.70
CA LEU A 165 -1.00 -20.78 -10.57
C LEU A 165 -2.40 -21.29 -10.90
N PHE A 166 -3.20 -20.53 -11.65
CA PHE A 166 -4.54 -20.98 -12.06
C PHE A 166 -4.46 -22.23 -12.94
N GLN A 167 -3.43 -22.32 -13.80
CA GLN A 167 -3.20 -23.50 -14.63
C GLN A 167 -2.71 -24.69 -13.81
N GLU A 168 -1.89 -24.46 -12.76
CA GLU A 168 -1.40 -25.51 -11.86
C GLU A 168 -2.50 -26.08 -10.96
N LEU A 169 -3.43 -25.24 -10.51
CA LEU A 169 -4.54 -25.66 -9.64
C LEU A 169 -5.66 -26.35 -10.42
N GLY A 170 -5.81 -26.05 -11.74
CA GLY A 170 -6.76 -26.71 -12.61
C GLY A 170 -8.17 -26.85 -12.02
N ASP A 171 -8.67 -28.08 -12.01
CA ASP A 171 -10.02 -28.42 -11.52
C ASP A 171 -10.19 -28.34 -9.97
N LYS A 172 -9.18 -27.90 -9.24
CA LYS A 172 -9.27 -27.72 -7.77
C LYS A 172 -9.84 -26.35 -7.37
N VAL A 173 -10.09 -25.49 -8.34
CA VAL A 173 -10.72 -24.18 -8.12
C VAL A 173 -12.20 -24.32 -8.41
N GLU A 174 -13.03 -24.36 -7.36
CA GLU A 174 -14.50 -24.32 -7.47
C GLU A 174 -15.00 -22.88 -7.60
#